data_37244ae5b8c2a0a8e411197dd8251fd4
#
_entry.id   37244ae5b8c2a0a8e411197dd8251fd4
#
_cell.length_a   1.000
_cell.length_b   1.000
_cell.length_c   1.000
_cell.angle_alpha   90.00
_cell.angle_beta   90.00
_cell.angle_gamma   90.00
#
_symmetry.space_group_name_H-M   'P 1'
#
loop_
_entity.id
_entity.type
_entity.pdbx_description
1 polymer ?
#
loop_
_entity_poly.entity_id
_entity_poly.type
_entity_poly.pdbx_seq_one_letter_code
_entity_poly.pdbx_strand_id
1 'polypeptide(L)'
;MSIDARSLRKLKSLRGAIPIAFILLLTLSTPLRAQQSDDFDVYKVRIDAFWFYSNPSGNIEGSVSGDSASVDLQKDLGFDTYSTFAGKFDWKFTRKNHFYVAGSPFDTGRQTTLSRTFIFQGQTFEASLVTQSDLHAVLIAPGYQYDIIRRKRGHLGIAVQVDLFDSSAKISAAAQVVNGVQQGAVSASASLLAPIPVAGPEFRLYLLNSSRLFVEGNVYGMYLGGYGNFVSTTGTIGVTLTKNLSLNAGYQLGSRLVVDNNDSSKRLGVRLTQKGAIVGLEYSF
;
A
#
# COMPACT_ATOMS: atom_id res chain seq x y z
N MET A 1 7.55 -28.80 -3.15
CA MET A 1 7.43 -28.49 -1.72
C MET A 1 5.98 -28.12 -1.46
N SER A 2 5.21 -29.06 -0.89
CA SER A 2 3.74 -28.93 -0.73
C SER A 2 3.47 -28.08 0.50
N ILE A 3 2.82 -26.93 0.33
CA ILE A 3 2.37 -26.07 1.42
C ILE A 3 1.04 -26.65 1.94
N ASP A 4 1.04 -27.04 3.21
CA ASP A 4 -0.07 -27.70 3.89
C ASP A 4 -1.30 -26.79 3.97
N ALA A 5 -2.45 -27.29 3.51
CA ALA A 5 -3.75 -26.60 3.52
C ALA A 5 -4.23 -26.16 4.92
N ARG A 6 -3.57 -26.60 5.99
CA ARG A 6 -3.85 -26.22 7.39
C ARG A 6 -3.39 -24.80 7.73
N SER A 7 -2.37 -24.27 7.03
CA SER A 7 -1.89 -22.89 7.27
C SER A 7 -2.86 -21.84 6.76
N LEU A 8 -3.61 -22.13 5.69
CA LEU A 8 -4.58 -21.22 5.10
C LEU A 8 -5.87 -21.05 5.93
N ARG A 9 -6.23 -22.04 6.77
CA ARG A 9 -7.39 -21.93 7.68
C ARG A 9 -7.12 -21.01 8.87
N LYS A 10 -5.86 -20.88 9.34
CA LYS A 10 -5.50 -19.98 10.43
C LYS A 10 -5.56 -18.50 10.04
N LEU A 11 -5.31 -18.16 8.78
CA LEU A 11 -5.41 -16.78 8.30
C LEU A 11 -6.86 -16.29 8.17
N LYS A 12 -7.82 -17.19 7.89
CA LYS A 12 -9.25 -16.82 7.85
C LYS A 12 -9.83 -16.47 9.22
N SER A 13 -9.28 -17.01 10.32
CA SER A 13 -9.75 -16.72 11.68
C SER A 13 -9.24 -15.36 12.20
N LEU A 14 -8.21 -14.79 11.61
CA LEU A 14 -7.68 -13.46 11.98
C LEU A 14 -8.55 -12.29 11.46
N ARG A 15 -9.41 -12.51 10.47
CA ARG A 15 -10.30 -11.46 9.92
C ARG A 15 -11.32 -10.91 10.94
N GLY A 16 -11.65 -11.67 11.99
CA GLY A 16 -12.57 -11.24 13.05
C GLY A 16 -11.90 -10.66 14.30
N ALA A 17 -10.60 -10.86 14.49
CA ALA A 17 -9.90 -10.49 15.72
C ALA A 17 -9.30 -9.07 15.70
N ILE A 18 -9.05 -8.51 14.52
CA ILE A 18 -8.43 -7.19 14.36
C ILE A 18 -9.30 -6.05 14.93
N PRO A 19 -10.64 -5.99 14.71
CA PRO A 19 -11.46 -4.93 15.28
C PRO A 19 -11.59 -5.00 16.81
N ILE A 20 -11.51 -6.20 17.40
CA ILE A 20 -11.66 -6.38 18.85
C ILE A 20 -10.37 -5.95 19.59
N ALA A 21 -9.20 -6.23 19.02
CA ALA A 21 -7.92 -5.78 19.58
C ALA A 21 -7.79 -4.24 19.56
N PHE A 22 -8.36 -3.59 18.54
CA PHE A 22 -8.37 -2.14 18.41
C PHE A 22 -9.23 -1.45 19.49
N ILE A 23 -10.36 -2.06 19.86
CA ILE A 23 -11.26 -1.55 20.92
C ILE A 23 -10.65 -1.76 22.30
N LEU A 24 -9.89 -2.85 22.54
CA LEU A 24 -9.26 -3.12 23.84
C LEU A 24 -8.09 -2.19 24.15
N LEU A 25 -7.36 -1.70 23.14
CA LEU A 25 -6.26 -0.73 23.32
C LEU A 25 -6.75 0.67 23.73
N LEU A 26 -7.98 1.03 23.39
CA LEU A 26 -8.57 2.32 23.76
C LEU A 26 -8.92 2.45 25.26
N THR A 27 -8.97 1.34 26.00
CA THR A 27 -9.33 1.34 27.43
C THR A 27 -8.14 1.43 28.39
N LEU A 28 -6.91 1.35 27.89
CA LEU A 28 -5.68 1.37 28.72
C LEU A 28 -5.04 2.77 28.89
N SER A 29 -5.81 3.84 28.67
CA SER A 29 -5.33 5.21 28.85
C SER A 29 -5.20 5.59 30.33
N THR A 30 -4.17 5.13 31.03
CA THR A 30 -3.68 5.84 32.22
C THR A 30 -3.02 7.14 31.75
N PRO A 31 -3.37 8.31 32.31
CA PRO A 31 -2.71 9.56 31.96
C PRO A 31 -1.27 9.51 32.51
N LEU A 32 -0.31 9.06 31.68
CA LEU A 32 1.08 9.36 31.94
C LEU A 32 1.23 10.89 31.85
N ARG A 33 1.49 11.52 32.99
CA ARG A 33 1.80 12.96 33.05
C ARG A 33 2.96 13.24 32.10
N ALA A 34 2.62 13.66 30.88
CA ALA A 34 3.58 14.20 29.96
C ALA A 34 4.17 15.46 30.59
N GLN A 35 5.48 15.48 30.74
CA GLN A 35 6.22 16.69 31.06
C GLN A 35 5.73 17.78 30.10
N GLN A 36 5.26 18.89 30.61
CA GLN A 36 4.69 19.98 29.87
C GLN A 36 5.78 20.55 28.95
N SER A 37 5.88 20.00 27.75
CA SER A 37 6.77 20.52 26.72
C SER A 37 5.98 21.58 25.93
N ASP A 38 6.65 22.68 25.62
CA ASP A 38 6.06 23.74 24.77
C ASP A 38 5.78 23.29 23.33
N ASP A 39 6.16 22.06 22.96
CA ASP A 39 5.98 21.49 21.65
C ASP A 39 4.51 21.11 21.40
N PHE A 40 4.02 21.33 20.19
CA PHE A 40 2.66 20.93 19.78
C PHE A 40 2.56 19.43 19.39
N ASP A 41 3.69 18.84 18.99
CA ASP A 41 3.79 17.46 18.54
C ASP A 41 4.35 16.53 19.65
N VAL A 42 3.64 16.47 20.79
CA VAL A 42 4.05 15.67 21.94
C VAL A 42 3.23 14.41 22.01
N TYR A 43 3.88 13.28 21.81
CA TYR A 43 3.32 11.95 22.02
C TYR A 43 4.45 10.94 22.28
N LYS A 44 4.12 9.82 22.89
CA LYS A 44 4.98 8.63 22.96
C LYS A 44 4.59 7.57 21.93
N VAL A 45 3.30 7.39 21.76
CA VAL A 45 2.72 6.45 20.82
C VAL A 45 1.65 7.17 20.01
N ARG A 46 1.63 6.94 18.71
CA ARG A 46 0.60 7.42 17.80
C ARG A 46 0.09 6.25 16.97
N ILE A 47 -1.20 6.18 16.83
CA ILE A 47 -1.89 5.19 16.00
C ILE A 47 -2.71 5.96 14.98
N ASP A 48 -2.46 5.67 13.71
CA ASP A 48 -3.17 6.24 12.59
C ASP A 48 -4.00 5.16 11.90
N ALA A 49 -5.22 5.49 11.55
CA ALA A 49 -6.09 4.69 10.71
C ALA A 49 -6.52 5.52 9.52
N PHE A 50 -6.26 5.05 8.32
CA PHE A 50 -6.55 5.76 7.07
C PHE A 50 -7.53 4.96 6.24
N TRP A 51 -8.45 5.67 5.62
CA TRP A 51 -9.20 5.19 4.46
C TRP A 51 -8.59 5.82 3.21
N PHE A 52 -8.23 4.97 2.27
CA PHE A 52 -7.59 5.34 1.03
C PHE A 52 -8.50 4.99 -0.15
N TYR A 53 -8.79 5.98 -0.98
CA TYR A 53 -9.55 5.82 -2.21
C TYR A 53 -8.63 6.11 -3.38
N SER A 54 -8.31 5.07 -4.15
CA SER A 54 -7.24 5.09 -5.13
C SER A 54 -7.68 4.64 -6.51
N ASN A 55 -6.97 5.15 -7.51
CA ASN A 55 -7.05 4.71 -8.88
C ASN A 55 -5.69 4.12 -9.31
N PRO A 56 -5.57 2.79 -9.36
CA PRO A 56 -4.35 2.13 -9.82
C PRO A 56 -4.26 2.22 -11.34
N SER A 57 -3.06 2.44 -11.87
CA SER A 57 -2.77 2.40 -13.29
C SER A 57 -1.41 1.79 -13.53
N GLY A 58 -1.20 1.24 -14.71
CA GLY A 58 0.07 0.65 -15.07
C GLY A 58 -0.08 -0.63 -15.84
N ASN A 59 1.00 -1.37 -15.95
CA ASN A 59 1.05 -2.61 -16.71
C ASN A 59 1.91 -3.68 -16.03
N ILE A 60 1.54 -4.90 -16.28
CA ILE A 60 2.34 -6.09 -15.97
C ILE A 60 2.95 -6.57 -17.27
N GLU A 61 4.27 -6.63 -17.32
CA GLU A 61 5.03 -7.14 -18.47
C GLU A 61 5.54 -8.52 -18.13
N GLY A 62 5.29 -9.48 -18.99
CA GLY A 62 5.83 -10.83 -18.87
C GLY A 62 6.44 -11.28 -20.18
N SER A 63 7.60 -11.93 -20.14
CA SER A 63 8.12 -12.65 -21.30
C SER A 63 8.37 -14.10 -20.93
N VAL A 64 7.92 -15.01 -21.79
CA VAL A 64 8.24 -16.43 -21.73
C VAL A 64 8.77 -16.82 -23.09
N SER A 65 10.00 -17.31 -23.14
CA SER A 65 10.64 -17.83 -24.38
C SER A 65 10.71 -16.84 -25.57
N GLY A 66 10.88 -15.54 -25.28
CA GLY A 66 11.04 -14.51 -26.32
C GLY A 66 9.77 -13.75 -26.70
N ASP A 67 8.58 -14.22 -26.35
CA ASP A 67 7.35 -13.47 -26.53
C ASP A 67 7.09 -12.58 -25.32
N SER A 68 7.08 -11.27 -25.55
CA SER A 68 6.77 -10.28 -24.50
C SER A 68 5.30 -9.85 -24.63
N ALA A 69 4.57 -9.99 -23.54
CA ALA A 69 3.22 -9.43 -23.43
C ALA A 69 3.17 -8.38 -22.34
N SER A 70 2.44 -7.31 -22.60
CA SER A 70 2.14 -6.28 -21.61
C SER A 70 0.62 -6.25 -21.41
N VAL A 71 0.19 -6.40 -20.16
CA VAL A 71 -1.21 -6.39 -19.74
C VAL A 71 -1.46 -5.11 -18.98
N ASP A 72 -2.34 -4.25 -19.49
CA ASP A 72 -2.74 -2.99 -18.85
C ASP A 72 -3.79 -3.27 -17.77
N LEU A 73 -3.55 -2.75 -16.56
CA LEU A 73 -4.42 -2.99 -15.41
C LEU A 73 -5.84 -2.45 -15.60
N GLN A 74 -5.97 -1.29 -16.24
CA GLN A 74 -7.27 -0.65 -16.45
C GLN A 74 -7.96 -1.15 -17.71
N LYS A 75 -7.25 -1.13 -18.85
CA LYS A 75 -7.84 -1.42 -20.16
C LYS A 75 -8.10 -2.90 -20.38
N ASP A 76 -7.15 -3.75 -19.97
CA ASP A 76 -7.24 -5.19 -20.21
C ASP A 76 -7.90 -5.93 -19.04
N LEU A 77 -7.61 -5.53 -17.79
CA LEU A 77 -8.11 -6.22 -16.61
C LEU A 77 -9.30 -5.51 -15.93
N GLY A 78 -9.65 -4.31 -16.38
CA GLY A 78 -10.79 -3.55 -15.86
C GLY A 78 -10.62 -3.07 -14.43
N PHE A 79 -9.39 -3.00 -13.91
CA PHE A 79 -9.14 -2.46 -12.57
C PHE A 79 -9.38 -0.96 -12.58
N ASP A 80 -10.40 -0.56 -11.86
CA ASP A 80 -10.86 0.80 -11.70
C ASP A 80 -10.47 1.34 -10.32
N THR A 81 -11.18 2.32 -9.83
CA THR A 81 -11.02 2.82 -8.46
C THR A 81 -11.32 1.75 -7.42
N TYR A 82 -10.55 1.76 -6.34
CA TYR A 82 -10.78 0.90 -5.19
C TYR A 82 -10.60 1.68 -3.89
N SER A 83 -11.10 1.12 -2.81
CA SER A 83 -10.86 1.64 -1.47
C SER A 83 -10.25 0.58 -0.57
N THR A 84 -9.36 1.01 0.31
CA THR A 84 -8.75 0.14 1.31
C THR A 84 -8.50 0.91 2.61
N PHE A 85 -8.26 0.17 3.67
CA PHE A 85 -7.79 0.72 4.94
C PHE A 85 -6.30 0.54 5.07
N ALA A 86 -5.63 1.54 5.65
CA ALA A 86 -4.25 1.49 6.05
C ALA A 86 -4.12 1.87 7.52
N GLY A 87 -3.07 1.42 8.16
CA GLY A 87 -2.76 1.78 9.54
C GLY A 87 -1.28 2.09 9.70
N LYS A 88 -0.96 2.97 10.64
CA LYS A 88 0.41 3.23 11.08
C LYS A 88 0.45 3.23 12.60
N PHE A 89 1.39 2.52 13.15
CA PHE A 89 1.79 2.58 14.56
C PHE A 89 3.13 3.29 14.62
N ASP A 90 3.25 4.35 15.40
CA ASP A 90 4.46 5.15 15.57
C ASP A 90 4.81 5.21 17.06
N TRP A 91 6.01 4.78 17.39
CA TRP A 91 6.57 4.83 18.73
C TRP A 91 7.76 5.77 18.78
N LYS A 92 7.58 6.89 19.46
CA LYS A 92 8.61 7.90 19.72
C LYS A 92 9.36 7.56 21.01
N PHE A 93 10.47 6.84 20.92
CA PHE A 93 11.23 6.41 22.09
C PHE A 93 12.19 7.49 22.62
N THR A 94 12.53 8.50 21.80
CA THR A 94 13.18 9.74 22.23
C THR A 94 12.51 10.95 21.59
N ARG A 95 12.93 12.17 21.96
CA ARG A 95 12.37 13.38 21.33
C ARG A 95 12.55 13.42 19.80
N LYS A 96 13.57 12.74 19.26
CA LYS A 96 13.94 12.82 17.85
C LYS A 96 13.88 11.47 17.12
N ASN A 97 13.68 10.38 17.84
CA ASN A 97 13.77 9.05 17.25
C ASN A 97 12.43 8.34 17.33
N HIS A 98 11.98 7.88 16.19
CA HIS A 98 10.73 7.15 16.02
C HIS A 98 11.01 5.78 15.41
N PHE A 99 10.30 4.78 15.88
CA PHE A 99 10.14 3.52 15.19
C PHE A 99 8.67 3.38 14.82
N TYR A 100 8.39 3.01 13.58
CA TYR A 100 7.02 2.84 13.14
C TYR A 100 6.83 1.60 12.28
N VAL A 101 5.57 1.14 12.22
CA VAL A 101 5.14 0.10 11.29
C VAL A 101 3.85 0.59 10.64
N ALA A 102 3.85 0.65 9.32
CA ALA A 102 2.65 0.91 8.54
C ALA A 102 2.20 -0.36 7.83
N GLY A 103 0.91 -0.44 7.50
CA GLY A 103 0.39 -1.57 6.77
C GLY A 103 -0.91 -1.25 6.04
N SER A 104 -1.10 -1.90 4.89
CA SER A 104 -2.30 -1.76 4.07
C SER A 104 -2.57 -3.07 3.33
N PRO A 105 -3.71 -3.73 3.57
CA PRO A 105 -4.19 -4.78 2.71
C PRO A 105 -4.82 -4.18 1.46
N PHE A 106 -4.72 -4.88 0.36
CA PHE A 106 -5.40 -4.58 -0.89
C PHE A 106 -6.00 -5.86 -1.45
N ASP A 107 -7.28 -5.85 -1.75
CA ASP A 107 -8.00 -6.98 -2.32
C ASP A 107 -9.05 -6.46 -3.28
N THR A 108 -8.93 -6.78 -4.55
CA THR A 108 -9.89 -6.37 -5.56
C THR A 108 -10.04 -7.45 -6.64
N GLY A 109 -11.27 -7.62 -7.09
CA GLY A 109 -11.61 -8.50 -8.20
C GLY A 109 -12.48 -7.78 -9.21
N ARG A 110 -12.25 -8.05 -10.50
CA ARG A 110 -13.03 -7.47 -11.60
C ARG A 110 -13.34 -8.52 -12.64
N GLN A 111 -14.54 -8.41 -13.18
CA GLN A 111 -14.94 -9.14 -14.36
C GLN A 111 -14.95 -8.18 -15.55
N THR A 112 -14.27 -8.56 -16.62
CA THR A 112 -14.20 -7.74 -17.84
C THR A 112 -14.23 -8.62 -19.07
N THR A 113 -14.67 -8.04 -20.20
CA THR A 113 -14.56 -8.68 -21.51
C THR A 113 -13.29 -8.14 -22.17
N LEU A 114 -12.41 -9.04 -22.57
CA LEU A 114 -11.14 -8.68 -23.16
C LEU A 114 -11.33 -7.97 -24.50
N SER A 115 -10.67 -6.85 -24.67
CA SER A 115 -10.66 -6.08 -25.93
C SER A 115 -9.64 -6.61 -26.94
N ARG A 116 -8.65 -7.40 -26.48
CA ARG A 116 -7.58 -7.97 -27.32
C ARG A 116 -7.10 -9.29 -26.75
N THR A 117 -6.49 -10.09 -27.60
CA THR A 117 -5.76 -11.31 -27.20
C THR A 117 -4.43 -10.92 -26.56
N PHE A 118 -4.08 -11.57 -25.46
CA PHE A 118 -2.77 -11.46 -24.81
C PHE A 118 -2.33 -12.78 -24.18
N ILE A 119 -1.04 -12.91 -23.91
CA ILE A 119 -0.46 -14.06 -23.23
C ILE A 119 -0.08 -13.63 -21.81
N PHE A 120 -0.51 -14.40 -20.81
CA PHE A 120 -0.13 -14.18 -19.40
C PHE A 120 0.30 -15.50 -18.79
N GLN A 121 1.53 -15.56 -18.26
CA GLN A 121 2.12 -16.77 -17.67
C GLN A 121 2.04 -18.01 -18.59
N GLY A 122 2.26 -17.81 -19.89
CA GLY A 122 2.24 -18.89 -20.90
C GLY A 122 0.82 -19.35 -21.29
N GLN A 123 -0.23 -18.73 -20.80
CA GLN A 123 -1.62 -18.98 -21.18
C GLN A 123 -2.12 -17.89 -22.12
N THR A 124 -2.77 -18.26 -23.21
CA THR A 124 -3.38 -17.32 -24.15
C THR A 124 -4.81 -17.01 -23.70
N PHE A 125 -5.09 -15.73 -23.56
CA PHE A 125 -6.43 -15.18 -23.31
C PHE A 125 -6.90 -14.49 -24.57
N GLU A 126 -7.88 -15.09 -25.25
CA GLU A 126 -8.41 -14.59 -26.52
C GLU A 126 -9.27 -13.34 -26.33
N ALA A 127 -9.27 -12.45 -27.35
CA ALA A 127 -10.18 -11.33 -27.38
C ALA A 127 -11.64 -11.79 -27.26
N SER A 128 -12.49 -10.96 -26.67
CA SER A 128 -13.91 -11.22 -26.38
C SER A 128 -14.20 -12.28 -25.32
N LEU A 129 -13.18 -12.88 -24.68
CA LEU A 129 -13.38 -13.72 -23.49
C LEU A 129 -13.84 -12.84 -22.31
N VAL A 130 -14.84 -13.32 -21.59
CA VAL A 130 -15.20 -12.78 -20.28
C VAL A 130 -14.25 -13.37 -19.24
N THR A 131 -13.47 -12.54 -18.61
CA THR A 131 -12.45 -12.95 -17.63
C THR A 131 -12.76 -12.40 -16.24
N GLN A 132 -12.42 -13.18 -15.23
CA GLN A 132 -12.35 -12.75 -13.84
C GLN A 132 -10.87 -12.51 -13.51
N SER A 133 -10.56 -11.28 -13.08
CA SER A 133 -9.22 -10.88 -12.64
C SER A 133 -9.27 -10.56 -11.16
N ASP A 134 -8.45 -11.24 -10.36
CA ASP A 134 -8.34 -11.04 -8.92
C ASP A 134 -6.91 -10.57 -8.59
N LEU A 135 -6.82 -9.49 -7.85
CA LEU A 135 -5.55 -8.92 -7.38
C LEU A 135 -5.60 -8.80 -5.86
N HIS A 136 -4.69 -9.49 -5.21
CA HIS A 136 -4.50 -9.42 -3.76
C HIS A 136 -3.10 -8.90 -3.47
N ALA A 137 -2.98 -7.95 -2.55
CA ALA A 137 -1.69 -7.48 -2.09
C ALA A 137 -1.73 -7.10 -0.61
N VAL A 138 -0.59 -7.22 0.06
CA VAL A 138 -0.38 -6.75 1.43
C VAL A 138 0.92 -5.97 1.45
N LEU A 139 0.87 -4.76 1.98
CA LEU A 139 2.04 -3.96 2.27
C LEU A 139 2.25 -3.92 3.78
N ILE A 140 3.47 -4.22 4.24
CA ILE A 140 3.91 -4.00 5.62
C ILE A 140 5.22 -3.22 5.54
N ALA A 141 5.30 -2.08 6.21
CA ALA A 141 6.40 -1.15 6.13
C ALA A 141 6.96 -0.80 7.52
N PRO A 142 7.85 -1.64 8.10
CA PRO A 142 8.63 -1.24 9.25
C PRO A 142 9.64 -0.16 8.88
N GLY A 143 9.76 0.86 9.73
CA GLY A 143 10.62 2.00 9.45
C GLY A 143 11.14 2.69 10.71
N TYR A 144 12.14 3.50 10.49
CA TYR A 144 12.77 4.35 11.47
C TYR A 144 12.85 5.77 10.95
N GLN A 145 12.53 6.76 11.80
CA GLN A 145 12.62 8.18 11.49
C GLN A 145 13.50 8.90 12.50
N TYR A 146 14.32 9.80 12.00
CA TYR A 146 15.11 10.74 12.80
C TYR A 146 14.72 12.18 12.49
N ASP A 147 14.24 12.92 13.51
CA ASP A 147 13.91 14.34 13.41
C ASP A 147 15.18 15.18 13.40
N ILE A 148 15.61 15.65 12.22
CA ILE A 148 16.77 16.52 12.05
C ILE A 148 16.47 17.88 12.70
N ILE A 149 15.33 18.45 12.36
CA ILE A 149 14.84 19.72 12.89
C ILE A 149 13.57 19.43 13.70
N ARG A 150 13.60 19.83 14.96
CA ARG A 150 12.43 19.78 15.83
C ARG A 150 12.24 21.13 16.50
N ARG A 151 11.07 21.71 16.32
CA ARG A 151 10.67 23.01 16.86
C ARG A 151 9.31 22.87 17.54
N LYS A 152 8.91 23.88 18.32
CA LYS A 152 7.60 23.96 18.96
C LYS A 152 6.44 23.63 18.00
N ARG A 153 6.52 24.06 16.76
CA ARG A 153 5.48 23.96 15.73
C ARG A 153 5.63 22.77 14.78
N GLY A 154 6.46 21.80 15.11
CA GLY A 154 6.58 20.58 14.29
C GLY A 154 8.02 20.11 14.11
N HIS A 155 8.16 19.20 13.15
CA HIS A 155 9.45 18.57 12.86
C HIS A 155 9.66 18.42 11.34
N LEU A 156 10.92 18.26 10.98
CA LEU A 156 11.40 17.76 9.70
C LEU A 156 12.37 16.64 10.00
N GLY A 157 12.09 15.44 9.50
CA GLY A 157 12.89 14.26 9.68
C GLY A 157 13.30 13.61 8.38
N ILE A 158 14.16 12.60 8.51
CA ILE A 158 14.44 11.63 7.46
C ILE A 158 13.98 10.28 7.99
N ALA A 159 13.21 9.56 7.17
CA ALA A 159 12.77 8.22 7.43
C ALA A 159 13.45 7.23 6.48
N VAL A 160 13.72 6.03 7.00
CA VAL A 160 14.13 4.86 6.24
C VAL A 160 13.21 3.71 6.58
N GLN A 161 12.72 3.00 5.59
CA GLN A 161 11.82 1.85 5.79
C GLN A 161 12.05 0.78 4.75
N VAL A 162 11.53 -0.40 5.02
CA VAL A 162 11.46 -1.50 4.06
C VAL A 162 10.00 -1.81 3.80
N ASP A 163 9.55 -1.53 2.59
CA ASP A 163 8.21 -1.90 2.13
C ASP A 163 8.22 -3.37 1.73
N LEU A 164 7.67 -4.23 2.57
CA LEU A 164 7.45 -5.65 2.29
C LEU A 164 6.15 -5.76 1.50
N PHE A 165 6.27 -5.84 0.19
CA PHE A 165 5.14 -5.92 -0.73
C PHE A 165 4.94 -7.37 -1.15
N ASP A 166 3.86 -8.00 -0.68
CA ASP A 166 3.42 -9.33 -1.11
C ASP A 166 2.17 -9.17 -1.98
N SER A 167 2.22 -9.64 -3.20
CA SER A 167 1.11 -9.53 -4.14
C SER A 167 0.90 -10.79 -4.95
N SER A 168 -0.35 -11.07 -5.29
CA SER A 168 -0.74 -12.13 -6.20
C SER A 168 -1.83 -11.65 -7.15
N ALA A 169 -1.67 -11.98 -8.42
CA ALA A 169 -2.64 -11.71 -9.47
C ALA A 169 -3.11 -13.03 -10.08
N LYS A 170 -4.40 -13.17 -10.28
CA LYS A 170 -5.01 -14.32 -10.95
C LYS A 170 -5.95 -13.83 -12.03
N ILE A 171 -5.83 -14.39 -13.23
CA ILE A 171 -6.75 -14.18 -14.34
C ILE A 171 -7.35 -15.53 -14.71
N SER A 172 -8.66 -15.59 -14.84
CA SER A 172 -9.36 -16.82 -15.22
C SER A 172 -10.53 -16.53 -16.13
N ALA A 173 -10.78 -17.43 -17.09
CA ALA A 173 -11.97 -17.44 -17.93
C ALA A 173 -12.59 -18.85 -17.87
N ALA A 174 -13.89 -18.92 -17.68
CA ALA A 174 -14.63 -20.18 -17.83
C ALA A 174 -14.71 -20.58 -19.30
N ALA A 175 -14.99 -21.85 -19.56
CA ALA A 175 -15.29 -22.29 -20.92
C ALA A 175 -16.51 -21.53 -21.47
N GLN A 176 -16.37 -20.95 -22.64
CA GLN A 176 -17.41 -20.12 -23.25
C GLN A 176 -17.35 -20.19 -24.79
N VAL A 177 -18.43 -19.82 -25.45
CA VAL A 177 -18.47 -19.72 -26.92
C VAL A 177 -18.18 -18.29 -27.31
N VAL A 178 -17.11 -18.08 -28.10
CA VAL A 178 -16.70 -16.77 -28.64
C VAL A 178 -16.72 -16.84 -30.16
N ASN A 179 -17.50 -15.97 -30.78
CA ASN A 179 -17.65 -15.94 -32.24
C ASN A 179 -18.01 -17.31 -32.88
N GLY A 180 -18.83 -18.13 -32.16
CA GLY A 180 -19.23 -19.46 -32.60
C GLY A 180 -18.20 -20.58 -32.37
N VAL A 181 -17.05 -20.27 -31.80
CA VAL A 181 -16.00 -21.23 -31.46
C VAL A 181 -16.02 -21.49 -29.94
N GLN A 182 -16.01 -22.78 -29.56
CA GLN A 182 -15.94 -23.16 -28.16
C GLN A 182 -14.50 -22.96 -27.65
N GLN A 183 -14.32 -22.06 -26.70
CA GLN A 183 -13.07 -21.81 -25.98
C GLN A 183 -13.09 -22.59 -24.67
N GLY A 184 -12.01 -23.31 -24.37
CA GLY A 184 -11.83 -24.00 -23.11
C GLY A 184 -11.64 -23.04 -21.91
N ALA A 185 -11.81 -23.55 -20.71
CA ALA A 185 -11.47 -22.79 -19.52
C ALA A 185 -9.94 -22.54 -19.45
N VAL A 186 -9.56 -21.31 -19.13
CA VAL A 186 -8.15 -20.91 -19.00
C VAL A 186 -7.96 -20.16 -17.68
N SER A 187 -6.82 -20.40 -17.01
CA SER A 187 -6.47 -19.72 -15.77
C SER A 187 -4.97 -19.58 -15.65
N ALA A 188 -4.51 -18.41 -15.22
CA ALA A 188 -3.12 -18.15 -14.93
C ALA A 188 -2.99 -17.29 -13.66
N SER A 189 -1.88 -17.49 -12.92
CA SER A 189 -1.60 -16.71 -11.71
C SER A 189 -0.13 -16.37 -11.62
N ALA A 190 0.15 -15.20 -11.05
CA ALA A 190 1.49 -14.74 -10.73
C ALA A 190 1.53 -14.22 -9.30
N SER A 191 2.66 -14.36 -8.62
CA SER A 191 2.90 -13.80 -7.29
C SER A 191 4.27 -13.13 -7.25
N LEU A 192 4.35 -12.06 -6.47
CA LEU A 192 5.57 -11.29 -6.26
C LEU A 192 5.70 -10.97 -4.78
N LEU A 193 6.85 -11.31 -4.20
CA LEU A 193 7.28 -10.84 -2.89
C LEU A 193 8.50 -9.94 -3.11
N ALA A 194 8.37 -8.66 -2.82
CA ALA A 194 9.42 -7.68 -3.05
C ALA A 194 9.69 -6.86 -1.78
N PRO A 195 10.87 -6.99 -1.16
CA PRO A 195 11.33 -6.05 -0.17
C PRO A 195 11.89 -4.81 -0.88
N ILE A 196 11.28 -3.65 -0.64
CA ILE A 196 11.62 -2.39 -1.29
C ILE A 196 12.16 -1.44 -0.23
N PRO A 197 13.49 -1.30 -0.09
CA PRO A 197 14.07 -0.33 0.83
C PRO A 197 13.85 1.08 0.27
N VAL A 198 13.27 1.96 1.08
CA VAL A 198 13.03 3.35 0.69
C VAL A 198 13.48 4.30 1.78
N ALA A 199 13.83 5.51 1.38
CA ALA A 199 14.20 6.58 2.29
C ALA A 199 13.70 7.93 1.78
N GLY A 200 13.52 8.87 2.70
CA GLY A 200 13.16 10.22 2.30
C GLY A 200 12.73 11.13 3.44
N PRO A 201 12.48 12.42 3.12
CA PRO A 201 12.03 13.39 4.09
C PRO A 201 10.57 13.14 4.51
N GLU A 202 10.31 13.38 5.78
CA GLU A 202 8.98 13.45 6.38
C GLU A 202 8.89 14.70 7.25
N PHE A 203 7.76 15.41 7.20
CA PHE A 203 7.56 16.61 7.99
C PHE A 203 6.15 16.70 8.54
N ARG A 204 6.01 17.39 9.68
CA ARG A 204 4.74 17.85 10.23
C ARG A 204 4.90 19.27 10.74
N LEU A 205 3.99 20.16 10.34
CA LEU A 205 4.02 21.57 10.70
C LEU A 205 2.64 22.05 11.15
N TYR A 206 2.57 22.60 12.37
CA TYR A 206 1.37 23.25 12.88
C TYR A 206 1.30 24.70 12.38
N LEU A 207 0.24 25.02 11.65
CA LEU A 207 0.12 26.27 10.89
C LEU A 207 -0.18 27.50 11.74
N LEU A 208 -0.91 27.32 12.83
CA LEU A 208 -1.28 28.41 13.74
C LEU A 208 -0.49 28.34 15.06
N ASN A 209 -0.50 29.39 15.87
CA ASN A 209 0.04 29.37 17.23
C ASN A 209 -0.81 28.51 18.17
N SER A 210 -1.44 27.48 17.61
CA SER A 210 -2.22 26.48 18.32
C SER A 210 -1.91 25.11 17.74
N SER A 211 -2.03 24.07 18.54
CA SER A 211 -1.87 22.68 18.08
C SER A 211 -3.05 22.15 17.27
N ARG A 212 -3.94 23.00 16.78
CA ARG A 212 -5.20 22.57 16.17
C ARG A 212 -5.12 22.24 14.69
N LEU A 213 -4.34 23.02 13.92
CA LEU A 213 -4.26 22.83 12.47
C LEU A 213 -2.84 22.49 12.08
N PHE A 214 -2.64 21.40 11.34
CA PHE A 214 -1.34 20.96 10.87
C PHE A 214 -1.37 20.52 9.42
N VAL A 215 -0.20 20.54 8.80
CA VAL A 215 0.10 19.87 7.53
C VAL A 215 1.18 18.83 7.78
N GLU A 216 1.07 17.72 7.10
CA GLU A 216 2.02 16.61 7.16
C GLU A 216 2.30 16.12 5.75
N GLY A 217 3.51 15.67 5.52
CA GLY A 217 3.85 15.11 4.22
C GLY A 217 5.15 14.32 4.25
N ASN A 218 5.28 13.45 3.26
CA ASN A 218 6.47 12.66 3.04
C ASN A 218 6.75 12.49 1.55
N VAL A 219 8.01 12.25 1.25
CA VAL A 219 8.48 11.82 -0.07
C VAL A 219 9.45 10.68 0.17
N TYR A 220 9.10 9.49 -0.24
CA TYR A 220 9.97 8.33 -0.15
C TYR A 220 10.42 7.90 -1.53
N GLY A 221 11.64 7.45 -1.64
CA GLY A 221 12.18 6.99 -2.90
C GLY A 221 13.24 5.92 -2.74
N MET A 222 13.38 5.14 -3.82
CA MET A 222 14.44 4.18 -4.01
C MET A 222 14.81 4.13 -5.49
N TYR A 223 16.11 4.01 -5.74
CA TYR A 223 16.63 3.63 -7.05
C TYR A 223 17.71 2.58 -6.88
N LEU A 224 17.47 1.39 -7.40
CA LEU A 224 18.45 0.30 -7.44
C LEU A 224 18.64 -0.12 -8.89
N GLY A 225 19.83 0.16 -9.43
CA GLY A 225 20.17 -0.16 -10.82
C GLY A 225 19.98 -1.66 -11.09
N GLY A 226 19.23 -1.99 -12.14
CA GLY A 226 18.92 -3.37 -12.53
C GLY A 226 17.81 -4.05 -11.73
N TYR A 227 17.31 -3.45 -10.63
CA TYR A 227 16.22 -4.00 -9.83
C TYR A 227 14.93 -3.20 -10.00
N GLY A 228 15.02 -1.86 -9.97
CA GLY A 228 13.86 -1.02 -10.16
C GLY A 228 13.95 0.35 -9.47
N ASN A 229 12.85 1.06 -9.52
CA ASN A 229 12.69 2.34 -8.83
C ASN A 229 11.32 2.42 -8.15
N PHE A 230 11.28 3.18 -7.06
CA PHE A 230 10.08 3.49 -6.33
C PHE A 230 10.09 4.97 -5.93
N VAL A 231 8.96 5.64 -6.07
CA VAL A 231 8.74 6.99 -5.54
C VAL A 231 7.31 7.07 -5.01
N SER A 232 7.15 7.54 -3.79
CA SER A 232 5.86 7.81 -3.17
C SER A 232 5.85 9.18 -2.54
N THR A 233 4.77 9.94 -2.74
CA THR A 233 4.60 11.27 -2.15
C THR A 233 3.21 11.38 -1.58
N THR A 234 3.11 11.77 -0.32
CA THR A 234 1.83 11.96 0.38
C THR A 234 1.82 13.32 1.04
N GLY A 235 0.68 14.00 0.97
CA GLY A 235 0.44 15.25 1.68
C GLY A 235 -0.93 15.27 2.32
N THR A 236 -1.01 15.65 3.58
CA THR A 236 -2.26 15.75 4.34
C THR A 236 -2.36 17.09 5.08
N ILE A 237 -3.59 17.52 5.31
CA ILE A 237 -3.94 18.58 6.25
C ILE A 237 -4.79 17.95 7.36
N GLY A 238 -4.52 18.31 8.61
CA GLY A 238 -5.23 17.75 9.75
C GLY A 238 -5.66 18.79 10.77
N VAL A 239 -6.68 18.41 11.51
CA VAL A 239 -7.22 19.21 12.62
C VAL A 239 -7.26 18.36 13.89
N THR A 240 -6.69 18.88 14.97
CA THR A 240 -6.75 18.28 16.30
C THR A 240 -8.09 18.59 16.94
N LEU A 241 -8.90 17.57 17.16
CA LEU A 241 -10.24 17.67 17.74
C LEU A 241 -10.21 17.71 19.27
N THR A 242 -9.37 16.85 19.85
CA THR A 242 -9.12 16.79 21.29
C THR A 242 -7.62 16.75 21.55
N LYS A 243 -7.19 16.65 22.81
CA LYS A 243 -5.75 16.51 23.14
C LYS A 243 -5.08 15.30 22.49
N ASN A 244 -5.84 14.26 22.19
CA ASN A 244 -5.34 12.97 21.74
C ASN A 244 -5.85 12.57 20.35
N LEU A 245 -6.93 13.19 19.86
CA LEU A 245 -7.60 12.80 18.62
C LEU A 245 -7.47 13.87 17.56
N SER A 246 -7.02 13.49 16.38
CA SER A 246 -6.96 14.34 15.19
C SER A 246 -7.68 13.68 14.02
N LEU A 247 -8.22 14.51 13.14
CA LEU A 247 -8.74 14.12 11.82
C LEU A 247 -7.81 14.70 10.77
N ASN A 248 -7.46 13.92 9.76
CA ASN A 248 -6.68 14.39 8.64
C ASN A 248 -7.29 13.96 7.30
N ALA A 249 -7.02 14.74 6.27
CA ALA A 249 -7.39 14.43 4.90
C ALA A 249 -6.29 14.90 3.95
N GLY A 250 -6.11 14.20 2.84
CA GLY A 250 -5.05 14.54 1.91
C GLY A 250 -5.07 13.71 0.66
N TYR A 251 -3.93 13.65 0.02
CA TYR A 251 -3.77 12.99 -1.26
C TYR A 251 -2.39 12.34 -1.38
N GLN A 252 -2.38 11.12 -1.89
CA GLN A 252 -1.17 10.46 -2.40
C GLN A 252 -0.99 10.87 -3.86
N LEU A 253 0.04 11.67 -4.13
CA LEU A 253 0.30 12.24 -5.45
C LEU A 253 0.85 11.23 -6.45
N GLY A 254 1.42 10.15 -5.99
CA GLY A 254 1.87 9.04 -6.80
C GLY A 254 2.70 8.09 -5.96
N SER A 255 2.37 6.82 -6.05
CA SER A 255 3.30 5.75 -5.71
C SER A 255 3.62 5.08 -7.02
N ARG A 256 4.86 5.19 -7.48
CA ARG A 256 5.30 4.55 -8.71
C ARG A 256 6.28 3.45 -8.34
N LEU A 257 5.87 2.23 -8.57
CA LEU A 257 6.72 1.05 -8.47
C LEU A 257 7.08 0.59 -9.89
N VAL A 258 8.37 0.41 -10.13
CA VAL A 258 8.88 -0.28 -11.32
C VAL A 258 9.84 -1.33 -10.83
N VAL A 259 9.50 -2.59 -11.03
CA VAL A 259 10.36 -3.74 -10.71
C VAL A 259 10.54 -4.54 -11.98
N ASP A 260 11.77 -4.90 -12.29
CA ASP A 260 12.13 -5.72 -13.43
C ASP A 260 12.96 -6.90 -12.93
N ASN A 261 12.44 -8.10 -13.10
CA ASN A 261 13.21 -9.31 -12.85
C ASN A 261 14.04 -9.62 -14.11
N ASN A 262 15.34 -9.41 -14.05
CA ASN A 262 16.27 -9.60 -15.16
C ASN A 262 16.57 -11.09 -15.49
N ASP A 263 15.70 -12.01 -15.05
CA ASP A 263 15.83 -13.42 -15.46
C ASP A 263 15.49 -13.54 -16.95
N SER A 264 16.50 -13.88 -17.75
CA SER A 264 16.38 -13.97 -19.21
C SER A 264 15.40 -15.04 -19.69
N SER A 265 15.01 -15.97 -18.83
CA SER A 265 14.09 -17.06 -19.16
C SER A 265 12.64 -16.77 -18.79
N LYS A 266 12.40 -15.91 -17.78
CA LYS A 266 11.06 -15.50 -17.28
C LYS A 266 11.12 -14.07 -16.75
N ARG A 267 11.07 -13.12 -17.66
CA ARG A 267 11.05 -11.71 -17.26
C ARG A 267 9.66 -11.33 -16.76
N LEU A 268 9.59 -10.78 -15.54
CA LEU A 268 8.40 -10.17 -15.00
C LEU A 268 8.73 -8.71 -14.70
N GLY A 269 8.11 -7.79 -15.41
CA GLY A 269 8.17 -6.36 -15.14
C GLY A 269 6.82 -5.90 -14.59
N VAL A 270 6.82 -5.16 -13.50
CA VAL A 270 5.62 -4.53 -12.94
C VAL A 270 5.83 -3.03 -12.92
N ARG A 271 4.95 -2.30 -13.59
CA ARG A 271 4.85 -0.85 -13.50
C ARG A 271 3.51 -0.51 -12.88
N LEU A 272 3.53 -0.07 -11.66
CA LEU A 272 2.32 0.32 -10.93
C LEU A 272 2.41 1.77 -10.53
N THR A 273 1.37 2.53 -10.84
CA THR A 273 1.18 3.90 -10.35
C THR A 273 -0.14 3.96 -9.60
N GLN A 274 -0.10 4.52 -8.40
CA GLN A 274 -1.24 4.61 -7.52
C GLN A 274 -1.39 6.05 -7.03
N LYS A 275 -2.58 6.63 -7.22
CA LYS A 275 -2.92 7.99 -6.77
C LYS A 275 -4.27 7.96 -6.10
N GLY A 276 -4.47 8.76 -5.06
CA GLY A 276 -5.77 8.74 -4.43
C GLY A 276 -5.93 9.66 -3.23
N ALA A 277 -7.18 9.83 -2.83
CA ALA A 277 -7.55 10.58 -1.64
C ALA A 277 -7.34 9.74 -0.38
N ILE A 278 -6.97 10.41 0.70
CA ILE A 278 -6.75 9.81 2.02
C ILE A 278 -7.60 10.58 3.02
N VAL A 279 -8.29 9.85 3.88
CA VAL A 279 -8.94 10.41 5.08
C VAL A 279 -8.54 9.55 6.26
N GLY A 280 -8.13 10.16 7.35
CA GLY A 280 -7.59 9.43 8.49
C GLY A 280 -8.00 9.97 9.84
N LEU A 281 -7.96 9.08 10.81
CA LEU A 281 -8.03 9.39 12.23
C LEU A 281 -6.68 9.06 12.86
N GLU A 282 -6.21 9.95 13.70
CA GLU A 282 -4.97 9.83 14.46
C GLU A 282 -5.29 9.89 15.94
N TYR A 283 -4.75 8.95 16.71
CA TYR A 283 -4.84 8.96 18.16
C TYR A 283 -3.45 8.90 18.77
N SER A 284 -3.15 9.89 19.64
CA SER A 284 -1.83 10.08 20.25
C SER A 284 -1.90 9.91 21.77
N PHE A 285 -0.90 9.18 22.34
CA PHE A 285 -0.76 8.93 23.79
C PHE A 285 0.46 9.64 24.38
#